data_51aaae60fb4e6a16aff15d62765228e6
#
_entry.id   51aaae60fb4e6a16aff15d62765228e6
#
_cell.length_a   1.000
_cell.length_b   1.000
_cell.length_c   1.000
_cell.angle_alpha   90.00
_cell.angle_beta   90.00
_cell.angle_gamma   90.00
#
_symmetry.space_group_name_H-M   'P 1'
#
loop_
_entity.id
_entity.type
_entity.pdbx_description
1 polymer ?
#
loop_
_entity_poly.entity_id
_entity_poly.type
_entity_poly.pdbx_seq_one_letter_code
_entity_poly.pdbx_strand_id
1 'polypeptide(L)'
;MKFRTEIDIAPLGVKIGYGNRILALGSCFAEHIAGRLAEARFRIVTNPTGILFNPLSIAAALRSYADEAPVQHSELDFDGELWFHYGFHGSLSAASPDEALAAMNAARKAGAEALRRADRVLLTLGTAWVYDCLLYTSDAA
;
A
#
# COMPACT_ATOMS: atom_id res chain seq x y z
N MET A 1 5.62 0.84 41.28
CA MET A 1 4.90 1.57 40.23
C MET A 1 5.14 0.85 38.92
N LYS A 2 4.10 0.33 38.26
CA LYS A 2 4.25 -0.29 36.91
C LYS A 2 4.16 0.81 35.87
N PHE A 3 5.24 1.06 35.13
CA PHE A 3 5.32 2.09 34.09
C PHE A 3 4.87 1.62 32.70
N ARG A 4 4.39 0.37 32.59
CA ARG A 4 3.85 -0.21 31.36
C ARG A 4 2.68 -1.13 31.67
N THR A 5 1.74 -1.19 30.74
CA THR A 5 0.67 -2.21 30.76
C THR A 5 1.22 -3.45 30.03
N GLU A 6 1.23 -4.57 30.69
CA GLU A 6 1.55 -5.86 30.08
C GLU A 6 0.27 -6.41 29.47
N ILE A 7 0.32 -6.74 28.18
CA ILE A 7 -0.77 -7.36 27.45
C ILE A 7 -0.35 -8.79 27.17
N ASP A 8 -1.12 -9.73 27.66
CA ASP A 8 -0.93 -11.15 27.35
C ASP A 8 -1.55 -11.44 25.98
N ILE A 9 -0.69 -11.68 24.99
CA ILE A 9 -1.12 -11.95 23.62
C ILE A 9 -0.92 -13.42 23.33
N ALA A 10 -2.04 -14.14 23.14
CA ALA A 10 -1.99 -15.54 22.74
C ALA A 10 -1.24 -15.68 21.39
N PRO A 11 -0.34 -16.66 21.25
CA PRO A 11 0.35 -16.91 20.00
C PRO A 11 -0.65 -17.20 18.88
N LEU A 12 -0.45 -16.55 17.70
CA LEU A 12 -1.19 -16.91 16.51
C LEU A 12 -0.84 -18.33 16.09
N GLY A 13 -1.84 -19.10 15.64
CA GLY A 13 -1.65 -20.47 15.13
C GLY A 13 -0.77 -20.52 13.87
N VAL A 14 -0.56 -19.37 13.22
CA VAL A 14 0.24 -19.23 12.00
C VAL A 14 1.57 -18.56 12.34
N LYS A 15 2.67 -19.23 12.01
CA LYS A 15 4.03 -18.71 12.18
C LYS A 15 4.54 -18.13 10.87
N ILE A 16 5.37 -17.09 10.96
CA ILE A 16 6.12 -16.53 9.85
C ILE A 16 7.57 -17.00 9.98
N GLY A 17 8.08 -17.62 8.93
CA GLY A 17 9.46 -18.11 8.86
C GLY A 17 10.20 -17.55 7.66
N TYR A 18 11.52 -17.79 7.58
CA TYR A 18 12.38 -17.29 6.50
C TYR A 18 12.00 -17.80 5.09
N GLY A 19 11.30 -18.92 5.00
CA GLY A 19 10.77 -19.46 3.74
C GLY A 19 9.59 -18.68 3.20
N ASN A 20 8.89 -17.92 4.04
CA ASN A 20 7.70 -17.18 3.63
C ASN A 20 8.08 -15.91 2.85
N ARG A 21 7.23 -15.59 1.87
CA ARG A 21 7.23 -14.31 1.17
C ARG A 21 6.11 -13.47 1.74
N ILE A 22 6.44 -12.25 2.15
CA ILE A 22 5.54 -11.37 2.88
C ILE A 22 5.25 -10.14 2.02
N LEU A 23 3.98 -9.79 1.88
CA LEU A 23 3.56 -8.48 1.40
C LEU A 23 3.03 -7.70 2.60
N ALA A 24 3.61 -6.55 2.89
CA ALA A 24 3.15 -5.65 3.94
C ALA A 24 2.55 -4.39 3.32
N LEU A 25 1.33 -4.03 3.76
CA LEU A 25 0.65 -2.81 3.33
C LEU A 25 0.14 -2.06 4.56
N GLY A 26 0.25 -0.75 4.49
CA GLY A 26 -0.32 0.13 5.50
C GLY A 26 0.49 1.38 5.79
N SER A 27 0.41 1.85 7.02
CA SER A 27 1.01 3.09 7.48
C SER A 27 2.55 3.02 7.57
N CYS A 28 3.18 4.11 7.99
CA CYS A 28 4.60 4.14 8.31
C CYS A 28 5.03 3.06 9.32
N PHE A 29 4.10 2.59 10.16
CA PHE A 29 4.36 1.44 11.05
C PHE A 29 4.64 0.16 10.24
N ALA A 30 3.91 -0.09 9.14
CA ALA A 30 4.19 -1.21 8.25
C ALA A 30 5.62 -1.13 7.69
N GLU A 31 6.04 0.05 7.25
CA GLU A 31 7.40 0.25 6.73
C GLU A 31 8.46 -0.01 7.79
N HIS A 32 8.23 0.50 9.00
CA HIS A 32 9.19 0.32 10.09
C HIS A 32 9.36 -1.16 10.49
N ILE A 33 8.25 -1.88 10.63
CA ILE A 33 8.28 -3.32 10.94
C ILE A 33 8.88 -4.12 9.78
N ALA A 34 8.50 -3.81 8.55
CA ALA A 34 9.04 -4.48 7.37
C ALA A 34 10.54 -4.23 7.20
N GLY A 35 11.02 -3.02 7.47
CA GLY A 35 12.45 -2.71 7.49
C GLY A 35 13.22 -3.61 8.46
N ARG A 36 12.72 -3.76 9.68
CA ARG A 36 13.32 -4.66 10.68
C ARG A 36 13.28 -6.13 10.26
N LEU A 37 12.19 -6.58 9.64
CA LEU A 37 12.10 -7.93 9.09
C LEU A 37 13.09 -8.14 7.94
N ALA A 38 13.25 -7.15 7.05
CA ALA A 38 14.23 -7.19 5.97
C ALA A 38 15.68 -7.25 6.50
N GLU A 39 16.00 -6.45 7.53
CA GLU A 39 17.29 -6.52 8.24
C GLU A 39 17.54 -7.91 8.83
N ALA A 40 16.49 -8.54 9.36
CA ALA A 40 16.51 -9.91 9.85
C ALA A 40 16.45 -10.96 8.73
N ARG A 41 16.60 -10.57 7.46
CA ARG A 41 16.66 -11.45 6.28
C ARG A 41 15.34 -12.16 5.90
N PHE A 42 14.19 -11.64 6.36
CA PHE A 42 12.89 -12.08 5.85
C PHE A 42 12.67 -11.56 4.42
N ARG A 43 11.93 -12.32 3.62
CA ARG A 43 11.56 -11.94 2.24
C ARG A 43 10.27 -11.11 2.31
N ILE A 44 10.41 -9.79 2.29
CA ILE A 44 9.28 -8.87 2.45
C ILE A 44 9.31 -7.78 1.37
N VAL A 45 8.13 -7.48 0.84
CA VAL A 45 7.86 -6.30 0.01
C VAL A 45 6.87 -5.44 0.77
N THR A 46 7.11 -4.14 0.80
CA THR A 46 6.30 -3.21 1.60
C THR A 46 5.82 -2.05 0.74
N ASN A 47 4.54 -1.72 0.88
CA ASN A 47 3.91 -0.53 0.29
C ASN A 47 4.36 -0.24 -1.15
N PRO A 48 4.20 -1.15 -2.11
CA PRO A 48 4.68 -0.93 -3.48
C PRO A 48 4.18 0.38 -4.10
N THR A 49 2.94 0.77 -3.82
CA THR A 49 2.32 2.02 -4.28
C THR A 49 2.38 3.15 -3.26
N GLY A 50 3.20 2.97 -2.21
CA GLY A 50 3.42 3.93 -1.14
C GLY A 50 2.57 3.67 0.11
N ILE A 51 2.77 4.52 1.12
CA ILE A 51 2.11 4.42 2.43
C ILE A 51 0.60 4.60 2.30
N LEU A 52 -0.17 3.73 2.96
CA LEU A 52 -1.62 3.74 3.01
C LEU A 52 -2.10 3.70 4.46
N PHE A 53 -3.03 4.58 4.85
CA PHE A 53 -3.44 4.72 6.25
C PHE A 53 -4.78 4.09 6.57
N ASN A 54 -5.71 4.04 5.62
CA ASN A 54 -7.09 3.63 5.86
C ASN A 54 -7.43 2.33 5.13
N PRO A 55 -8.43 1.57 5.61
CA PRO A 55 -8.79 0.28 5.04
C PRO A 55 -9.31 0.36 3.59
N LEU A 56 -9.96 1.46 3.20
CA LEU A 56 -10.47 1.60 1.82
C LEU A 56 -9.32 1.76 0.82
N SER A 57 -8.32 2.59 1.14
CA SER A 57 -7.13 2.75 0.31
C SER A 57 -6.32 1.46 0.19
N ILE A 58 -6.19 0.71 1.28
CA ILE A 58 -5.52 -0.60 1.27
C ILE A 58 -6.31 -1.59 0.40
N ALA A 59 -7.64 -1.62 0.53
CA ALA A 59 -8.49 -2.49 -0.28
C ALA A 59 -8.42 -2.11 -1.77
N ALA A 60 -8.40 -0.81 -2.10
CA ALA A 60 -8.24 -0.33 -3.47
C ALA A 60 -6.90 -0.74 -4.06
N ALA A 61 -5.80 -0.60 -3.31
CA ALA A 61 -4.48 -1.04 -3.74
C ALA A 61 -4.44 -2.56 -4.00
N LEU A 62 -4.99 -3.37 -3.09
CA LEU A 62 -5.05 -4.82 -3.26
C LEU A 62 -5.87 -5.23 -4.49
N ARG A 63 -7.02 -4.56 -4.76
CA ARG A 63 -7.79 -4.78 -5.98
C ARG A 63 -6.98 -4.42 -7.22
N SER A 64 -6.37 -3.25 -7.22
CA SER A 64 -5.50 -2.79 -8.33
C SER A 64 -4.36 -3.78 -8.63
N TYR A 65 -3.79 -4.44 -7.61
CA TYR A 65 -2.79 -5.49 -7.79
C TYR A 65 -3.38 -6.77 -8.35
N ALA A 66 -4.60 -7.14 -7.94
CA ALA A 66 -5.28 -8.35 -8.42
C ALA A 66 -5.80 -8.19 -9.86
N ASP A 67 -6.35 -7.03 -10.18
CA ASP A 67 -6.94 -6.75 -11.51
C ASP A 67 -5.88 -6.49 -12.58
N GLU A 68 -4.69 -6.07 -12.17
CA GLU A 68 -3.54 -5.76 -13.05
C GLU A 68 -3.84 -4.74 -14.17
N ALA A 69 -4.95 -4.00 -14.10
CA ALA A 69 -5.28 -2.98 -15.06
C ALA A 69 -4.34 -1.77 -14.95
N PRO A 70 -3.70 -1.31 -16.03
CA PRO A 70 -2.80 -0.18 -15.97
C PRO A 70 -3.56 1.12 -15.70
N VAL A 71 -2.95 2.03 -14.93
CA VAL A 71 -3.43 3.40 -14.78
C VAL A 71 -3.39 4.09 -16.13
N GLN A 72 -4.47 4.78 -16.50
CA GLN A 72 -4.60 5.51 -17.75
C GLN A 72 -4.31 6.99 -17.53
N HIS A 73 -3.92 7.68 -18.60
CA HIS A 73 -3.68 9.13 -18.55
C HIS A 73 -4.90 9.93 -18.07
N SER A 74 -6.11 9.47 -18.42
CA SER A 74 -7.37 10.09 -18.02
C SER A 74 -7.68 9.98 -16.52
N GLU A 75 -6.95 9.15 -15.79
CA GLU A 75 -7.10 8.96 -14.33
C GLU A 75 -6.15 9.85 -13.52
N LEU A 76 -5.25 10.57 -14.21
CA LEU A 76 -4.34 11.52 -13.59
C LEU A 76 -4.99 12.87 -13.38
N ASP A 77 -4.74 13.46 -12.22
CA ASP A 77 -5.04 14.85 -11.90
C ASP A 77 -3.76 15.70 -11.89
N PHE A 78 -3.91 17.02 -12.06
CA PHE A 78 -2.81 17.98 -12.03
C PHE A 78 -3.11 19.08 -11.02
N ASP A 79 -2.21 19.27 -10.05
CA ASP A 79 -2.37 20.25 -8.98
C ASP A 79 -1.79 21.64 -9.30
N GLY A 80 -1.26 21.83 -10.51
CA GLY A 80 -0.55 23.03 -10.96
C GLY A 80 0.97 22.87 -10.97
N GLU A 81 1.50 21.82 -10.37
CA GLU A 81 2.93 21.52 -10.29
C GLU A 81 3.24 20.07 -10.72
N LEU A 82 2.47 19.11 -10.18
CA LEU A 82 2.70 17.69 -10.39
C LEU A 82 1.45 16.98 -10.91
N TRP A 83 1.69 15.99 -11.76
CA TRP A 83 0.69 14.99 -12.12
C TRP A 83 0.65 13.90 -11.05
N PHE A 84 -0.55 13.60 -10.55
CA PHE A 84 -0.77 12.66 -9.46
C PHE A 84 -2.03 11.82 -9.68
N HIS A 85 -2.23 10.83 -8.82
CA HIS A 85 -3.44 10.02 -8.79
C HIS A 85 -3.77 9.71 -7.34
N TYR A 86 -5.02 9.90 -6.91
CA TYR A 86 -5.46 9.74 -5.51
C TYR A 86 -5.25 8.35 -4.92
N GLY A 87 -5.16 7.31 -5.74
CA GLY A 87 -4.89 5.94 -5.30
C GLY A 87 -3.42 5.61 -5.03
N PHE A 88 -2.52 6.57 -5.26
CA PHE A 88 -1.08 6.38 -5.11
C PHE A 88 -0.49 7.41 -4.15
N HIS A 89 0.62 7.05 -3.52
CA HIS A 89 1.34 7.99 -2.67
C HIS A 89 2.00 9.10 -3.50
N GLY A 90 2.03 10.32 -2.97
CA GLY A 90 2.59 11.49 -3.65
C GLY A 90 4.04 11.35 -4.12
N SER A 91 4.82 10.43 -3.57
CA SER A 91 6.17 10.11 -4.05
C SER A 91 6.22 9.54 -5.47
N LEU A 92 5.07 9.14 -6.02
CA LEU A 92 4.93 8.63 -7.40
C LEU A 92 4.40 9.70 -8.36
N SER A 93 4.15 10.92 -7.85
CA SER A 93 3.80 12.08 -8.67
C SER A 93 5.03 12.60 -9.41
N ALA A 94 4.82 13.21 -10.59
CA ALA A 94 5.89 13.77 -11.40
C ALA A 94 5.44 15.02 -12.16
N ALA A 95 6.39 15.83 -12.63
CA ALA A 95 6.12 17.01 -13.42
C ALA A 95 5.58 16.68 -14.83
N SER A 96 5.83 15.48 -15.33
CA SER A 96 5.33 14.96 -16.59
C SER A 96 4.28 13.86 -16.36
N PRO A 97 3.16 13.86 -17.10
CA PRO A 97 2.16 12.80 -16.98
C PRO A 97 2.70 11.42 -17.37
N ASP A 98 3.60 11.37 -18.35
CA ASP A 98 4.20 10.10 -18.78
C ASP A 98 5.14 9.52 -17.74
N GLU A 99 5.90 10.37 -17.03
CA GLU A 99 6.76 9.94 -15.91
C GLU A 99 5.91 9.45 -14.73
N ALA A 100 4.84 10.17 -14.38
CA ALA A 100 3.91 9.77 -13.33
C ALA A 100 3.28 8.41 -13.65
N LEU A 101 2.75 8.23 -14.87
CA LEU A 101 2.18 6.96 -15.34
C LEU A 101 3.20 5.82 -15.31
N ALA A 102 4.41 6.06 -15.77
CA ALA A 102 5.47 5.05 -15.75
C ALA A 102 5.79 4.61 -14.33
N ALA A 103 5.95 5.57 -13.39
CA ALA A 103 6.22 5.28 -11.99
C ALA A 103 5.07 4.52 -11.32
N MET A 104 3.84 4.97 -11.49
CA MET A 104 2.64 4.35 -10.91
C MET A 104 2.41 2.94 -11.46
N ASN A 105 2.53 2.74 -12.76
CA ASN A 105 2.36 1.43 -13.38
C ASN A 105 3.49 0.45 -12.99
N ALA A 106 4.72 0.92 -12.84
CA ALA A 106 5.82 0.10 -12.34
C ALA A 106 5.58 -0.32 -10.88
N ALA A 107 5.15 0.61 -10.02
CA ALA A 107 4.82 0.36 -8.63
C ALA A 107 3.65 -0.65 -8.49
N ARG A 108 2.58 -0.46 -9.27
CA ARG A 108 1.43 -1.38 -9.31
C ARG A 108 1.85 -2.78 -9.76
N LYS A 109 2.67 -2.88 -10.82
CA LYS A 109 3.18 -4.17 -11.31
C LYS A 109 4.01 -4.88 -10.24
N ALA A 110 4.86 -4.16 -9.53
CA ALA A 110 5.62 -4.70 -8.40
C ALA A 110 4.69 -5.20 -7.29
N GLY A 111 3.61 -4.46 -6.99
CA GLY A 111 2.57 -4.87 -6.04
C GLY A 111 1.84 -6.14 -6.48
N ALA A 112 1.45 -6.23 -7.74
CA ALA A 112 0.79 -7.41 -8.31
C ALA A 112 1.70 -8.65 -8.23
N GLU A 113 2.96 -8.51 -8.58
CA GLU A 113 3.93 -9.62 -8.47
C GLU A 113 4.14 -10.03 -7.02
N ALA A 114 4.27 -9.07 -6.10
CA ALA A 114 4.42 -9.34 -4.68
C ALA A 114 3.18 -10.06 -4.12
N LEU A 115 1.96 -9.62 -4.48
CA LEU A 115 0.71 -10.24 -4.04
C LEU A 115 0.59 -11.69 -4.55
N ARG A 116 0.88 -11.94 -5.82
CA ARG A 116 0.83 -13.30 -6.39
C ARG A 116 1.78 -14.28 -5.72
N ARG A 117 2.92 -13.78 -5.24
CA ARG A 117 3.96 -14.59 -4.61
C ARG A 117 3.86 -14.67 -3.10
N ALA A 118 2.99 -13.87 -2.49
CA ALA A 118 2.90 -13.77 -1.04
C ALA A 118 2.30 -15.03 -0.40
N ASP A 119 3.00 -15.58 0.58
CA ASP A 119 2.47 -16.60 1.48
C ASP A 119 1.74 -15.96 2.66
N ARG A 120 2.07 -14.71 2.97
CA ARG A 120 1.54 -13.92 4.07
C ARG A 120 1.33 -12.47 3.65
N VAL A 121 0.20 -11.91 4.05
CA VAL A 121 -0.09 -10.48 3.90
C VAL A 121 -0.21 -9.87 5.29
N LEU A 122 0.56 -8.83 5.57
CA LEU A 122 0.50 -8.05 6.79
C LEU A 122 -0.16 -6.71 6.50
N LEU A 123 -1.24 -6.41 7.21
CA LEU A 123 -1.97 -5.15 7.07
C LEU A 123 -1.86 -4.35 8.36
N THR A 124 -1.46 -3.10 8.26
CA THR A 124 -1.46 -2.17 9.39
C THR A 124 -2.35 -0.97 9.08
N LEU A 125 -3.40 -0.82 9.87
CA LEU A 125 -4.36 0.26 9.74
C LEU A 125 -3.92 1.43 10.62
N GLY A 126 -3.80 2.62 10.03
CA GLY A 126 -3.43 3.84 10.75
C GLY A 126 -4.63 4.68 11.19
N THR A 127 -5.71 4.65 10.41
CA THR A 127 -6.94 5.41 10.68
C THR A 127 -8.15 4.76 10.02
N ALA A 128 -9.33 4.99 10.58
CA ALA A 128 -10.61 4.65 9.96
C ALA A 128 -11.20 5.84 9.17
N TRP A 129 -10.62 7.03 9.29
CA TRP A 129 -11.06 8.21 8.55
C TRP A 129 -10.62 8.12 7.09
N VAL A 130 -11.54 8.44 6.19
CA VAL A 130 -11.31 8.46 4.74
C VAL A 130 -11.79 9.80 4.17
N TYR A 131 -11.14 10.25 3.11
CA TYR A 131 -11.65 11.33 2.29
C TYR A 131 -12.51 10.72 1.18
N ASP A 132 -13.79 11.08 1.16
CA ASP A 132 -14.71 10.69 0.10
C ASP A 132 -14.84 11.85 -0.87
N CYS A 133 -14.46 11.65 -2.12
CA CYS A 133 -14.55 12.68 -3.15
C CYS A 133 -15.93 12.59 -3.81
N LEU A 134 -16.85 13.46 -3.39
CA LEU A 134 -18.23 13.52 -3.92
C LEU A 134 -18.30 13.85 -5.41
N LEU A 135 -17.22 14.34 -6.01
CA LEU A 135 -17.16 14.63 -7.46
C LEU A 135 -17.10 13.36 -8.32
N TYR A 136 -16.67 12.24 -7.75
CA TYR A 136 -16.63 10.94 -8.47
C TYR A 136 -17.98 10.21 -8.50
N THR A 137 -18.96 10.63 -7.72
CA THR A 137 -20.27 9.97 -7.61
C THR A 137 -21.30 10.51 -8.58
N SER A 138 -21.04 11.63 -9.27
CA SER A 138 -22.02 12.28 -10.15
C SER A 138 -22.09 11.72 -11.57
N ASP A 139 -21.09 10.94 -12.02
CA ASP A 139 -21.03 10.42 -13.39
C ASP A 139 -21.29 8.90 -13.50
N ALA A 140 -21.69 8.25 -12.42
CA ALA A 140 -22.06 6.83 -12.38
C ALA A 140 -23.59 6.60 -12.27
N ALA A 141 -24.38 7.47 -12.89
CA ALA A 141 -25.84 7.30 -13.01
C ALA A 141 -26.23 7.02 -14.46
#